data_c8869f63aab8e091423fc0efb2830c1e
#
_entry.id   c8869f63aab8e091423fc0efb2830c1e
#
_cell.length_a   1.000
_cell.length_b   1.000
_cell.length_c   1.000
_cell.angle_alpha   90.00
_cell.angle_beta   90.00
_cell.angle_gamma   90.00
#
_symmetry.space_group_name_H-M   'P 1'
#
loop_
_entity.id
_entity.type
_entity.pdbx_description
1 polymer ?
#
loop_
_entity_poly.entity_id
_entity_poly.type
_entity_poly.pdbx_seq_one_letter_code
_entity_poly.pdbx_strand_id
1 'polypeptide(L)'
;MDVGLRAERVFTVAGADTAEQVGSGDLPVLGTPRLLAFAEAVTVQVVAGRLADGETTVGTRVELEHRAASPVGARVRVAAELIEVDGRRLGFRFTATDDGGAVVGFGLVERVVVRGERFLARLR
;
A
#
# COMPACT_ATOMS: atom_id res chain seq x y z
N MET A 1 -18.53 3.41 -7.33
CA MET A 1 -17.58 3.05 -6.27
C MET A 1 -17.77 4.01 -5.11
N ASP A 2 -17.96 3.47 -3.93
CA ASP A 2 -18.33 4.29 -2.76
C ASP A 2 -17.24 4.26 -1.70
N VAL A 3 -17.08 5.38 -1.00
CA VAL A 3 -16.21 5.44 0.18
C VAL A 3 -16.66 4.42 1.22
N GLY A 4 -15.73 3.97 2.05
CA GLY A 4 -15.97 2.96 3.08
C GLY A 4 -15.57 1.55 2.69
N LEU A 5 -15.21 1.30 1.42
CA LEU A 5 -14.66 0.01 1.02
C LEU A 5 -13.34 -0.23 1.76
N ARG A 6 -13.14 -1.46 2.24
CA ARG A 6 -11.98 -1.84 3.06
C ARG A 6 -11.37 -3.14 2.61
N ALA A 7 -10.09 -3.29 2.91
CA ALA A 7 -9.38 -4.55 2.78
C ALA A 7 -8.28 -4.62 3.85
N GLU A 8 -7.85 -5.82 4.13
CA GLU A 8 -6.85 -6.08 5.15
C GLU A 8 -6.00 -7.28 4.73
N ARG A 9 -4.71 -7.21 5.01
CA ARG A 9 -3.80 -8.31 4.71
C ARG A 9 -2.66 -8.36 5.72
N VAL A 10 -2.23 -9.57 6.07
CA VAL A 10 -1.06 -9.78 6.93
C VAL A 10 0.14 -10.13 6.05
N PHE A 11 1.24 -9.42 6.27
CA PHE A 11 2.51 -9.67 5.62
C PHE A 11 3.50 -10.17 6.66
N THR A 12 4.28 -11.20 6.31
CA THR A 12 5.40 -11.63 7.14
C THR A 12 6.66 -11.01 6.56
N VAL A 13 7.42 -10.29 7.39
CA VAL A 13 8.65 -9.63 6.93
C VAL A 13 9.67 -10.68 6.52
N ALA A 14 10.05 -10.68 5.26
CA ALA A 14 11.09 -11.55 4.71
C ALA A 14 12.43 -10.80 4.64
N GLY A 15 13.52 -11.53 4.45
CA GLY A 15 14.85 -10.95 4.29
C GLY A 15 14.91 -9.88 3.19
N ALA A 16 14.22 -10.14 2.06
CA ALA A 16 14.18 -9.20 0.94
C ALA A 16 13.44 -7.89 1.27
N ASP A 17 12.67 -7.85 2.35
CA ASP A 17 11.90 -6.68 2.76
C ASP A 17 12.68 -5.73 3.66
N THR A 18 13.89 -6.12 4.07
CA THR A 18 14.70 -5.33 5.00
C THR A 18 15.26 -4.07 4.34
N ALA A 19 15.50 -3.05 5.16
CA ALA A 19 16.08 -1.79 4.70
C ALA A 19 17.43 -2.02 4.00
N GLU A 20 18.28 -2.90 4.54
CA GLU A 20 19.57 -3.21 3.94
C GLU A 20 19.44 -3.87 2.56
N GLN A 21 18.45 -4.75 2.36
CA GLN A 21 18.24 -5.43 1.08
C GLN A 21 17.55 -4.51 0.06
N VAL A 22 16.65 -3.67 0.51
CA VAL A 22 15.97 -2.69 -0.36
C VAL A 22 16.92 -1.54 -0.74
N GLY A 23 17.90 -1.27 0.10
CA GLY A 23 18.85 -0.18 -0.11
C GLY A 23 18.39 1.15 0.48
N SER A 24 17.46 1.11 1.43
CA SER A 24 16.91 2.30 2.08
C SER A 24 17.46 2.55 3.48
N GLY A 25 18.43 1.74 3.91
CA GLY A 25 19.07 1.83 5.22
C GLY A 25 20.05 0.69 5.42
N ASP A 26 20.59 0.56 6.62
CA ASP A 26 21.70 -0.37 6.91
C ASP A 26 21.30 -1.49 7.88
N LEU A 27 20.04 -1.54 8.31
CA LEU A 27 19.62 -2.49 9.34
C LEU A 27 18.73 -3.60 8.79
N PRO A 28 18.72 -4.78 9.42
CA PRO A 28 17.91 -5.92 8.98
C PRO A 28 16.48 -5.86 9.53
N VAL A 29 15.80 -4.75 9.31
CA VAL A 29 14.40 -4.50 9.72
C VAL A 29 13.60 -4.08 8.50
N LEU A 30 12.29 -4.22 8.56
CA LEU A 30 11.40 -3.81 7.48
C LEU A 30 11.74 -2.41 6.98
N GLY A 31 12.07 -2.31 5.70
CA GLY A 31 12.39 -1.03 5.08
C GLY A 31 11.14 -0.20 4.83
N THR A 32 11.24 1.11 4.98
CA THR A 32 10.11 2.02 4.76
C THR A 32 9.51 1.90 3.35
N PRO A 33 10.30 1.75 2.27
CA PRO A 33 9.71 1.53 0.95
C PRO A 33 8.91 0.23 0.83
N ARG A 34 9.29 -0.81 1.59
CA ARG A 34 8.55 -2.08 1.60
C ARG A 34 7.25 -1.97 2.39
N LEU A 35 7.26 -1.23 3.50
CA LEU A 35 6.02 -0.93 4.22
C LEU A 35 5.04 -0.19 3.29
N LEU A 36 5.54 0.77 2.53
CA LEU A 36 4.72 1.47 1.55
C LEU A 36 4.18 0.50 0.48
N ALA A 37 5.02 -0.40 -0.02
CA ALA A 37 4.58 -1.39 -1.00
C ALA A 37 3.48 -2.29 -0.43
N PHE A 38 3.57 -2.70 0.83
CA PHE A 38 2.52 -3.44 1.51
C PHE A 38 1.21 -2.65 1.55
N ALA A 39 1.29 -1.37 1.92
CA ALA A 39 0.13 -0.49 1.98
C ALA A 39 -0.51 -0.31 0.61
N GLU A 40 0.29 -0.06 -0.41
CA GLU A 40 -0.22 0.08 -1.78
C GLU A 40 -0.89 -1.20 -2.28
N ALA A 41 -0.32 -2.37 -1.98
CA ALA A 41 -0.92 -3.65 -2.36
C ALA A 41 -2.33 -3.79 -1.76
N VAL A 42 -2.52 -3.36 -0.53
CA VAL A 42 -3.84 -3.42 0.12
C VAL A 42 -4.81 -2.43 -0.51
N THR A 43 -4.35 -1.23 -0.90
CA THR A 43 -5.22 -0.28 -1.62
C THR A 43 -5.69 -0.82 -2.96
N VAL A 44 -4.81 -1.55 -3.68
CA VAL A 44 -5.22 -2.25 -4.91
C VAL A 44 -6.31 -3.27 -4.60
N GLN A 45 -6.17 -4.01 -3.52
CA GLN A 45 -7.15 -5.01 -3.09
C GLN A 45 -8.51 -4.39 -2.73
N VAL A 46 -8.51 -3.20 -2.11
CA VAL A 46 -9.75 -2.51 -1.73
C VAL A 46 -10.69 -2.34 -2.91
N VAL A 47 -10.16 -2.02 -4.07
CA VAL A 47 -10.96 -1.71 -5.27
C VAL A 47 -10.99 -2.86 -6.29
N ALA A 48 -10.37 -3.99 -5.97
CA ALA A 48 -10.40 -5.17 -6.83
C ALA A 48 -11.85 -5.60 -7.06
N GLY A 49 -12.21 -5.88 -8.31
CA GLY A 49 -13.57 -6.24 -8.68
C GLY A 49 -14.54 -5.06 -8.81
N ARG A 50 -14.09 -3.84 -8.56
CA ARG A 50 -14.90 -2.63 -8.69
C ARG A 50 -14.56 -1.82 -9.95
N LEU A 51 -13.53 -2.24 -10.66
CA LEU A 51 -13.07 -1.56 -11.88
C LEU A 51 -13.70 -2.21 -13.11
N ALA A 52 -13.86 -1.44 -14.18
CA ALA A 52 -14.31 -1.96 -15.45
C ALA A 52 -13.19 -2.78 -16.12
N ASP A 53 -13.56 -3.60 -17.10
CA ASP A 53 -12.59 -4.39 -17.85
C ASP A 53 -11.53 -3.48 -18.49
N GLY A 54 -10.27 -3.85 -18.33
CA GLY A 54 -9.15 -3.09 -18.85
C GLY A 54 -8.72 -1.91 -17.99
N GLU A 55 -9.45 -1.63 -16.92
CA GLU A 55 -9.07 -0.59 -15.96
C GLU A 55 -8.19 -1.15 -14.85
N THR A 56 -7.26 -0.33 -14.40
CA THR A 56 -6.42 -0.58 -13.22
C THR A 56 -6.17 0.75 -12.52
N THR A 57 -5.36 0.75 -11.47
CA THR A 57 -4.96 1.98 -10.79
C THR A 57 -3.46 2.09 -10.71
N VAL A 58 -2.97 3.33 -10.70
CA VAL A 58 -1.56 3.64 -10.46
C VAL A 58 -1.46 4.58 -9.26
N GLY A 59 -0.42 4.41 -8.44
CA GLY A 59 -0.15 5.29 -7.32
C GLY A 59 0.38 6.64 -7.81
N THR A 60 -0.10 7.74 -7.22
CA THR A 60 0.27 9.09 -7.64
C THR A 60 0.79 9.94 -6.49
N ARG A 61 0.40 9.65 -5.27
CA ARG A 61 0.84 10.41 -4.10
C ARG A 61 0.75 9.55 -2.86
N VAL A 62 1.72 9.69 -1.96
CA VAL A 62 1.75 8.97 -0.70
C VAL A 62 2.21 9.87 0.43
N GLU A 63 1.67 9.62 1.62
CA GLU A 63 2.17 10.12 2.87
C GLU A 63 2.30 8.91 3.79
N LEU A 64 3.44 8.75 4.44
CA LEU A 64 3.67 7.59 5.30
C LEU A 64 4.53 7.99 6.48
N GLU A 65 4.09 7.56 7.68
CA GLU A 65 4.93 7.59 8.87
C GLU A 65 5.22 6.14 9.26
N HIS A 66 6.51 5.84 9.45
CA HIS A 66 6.99 4.53 9.86
C HIS A 66 7.45 4.68 11.32
N ARG A 67 6.65 4.17 12.25
CA ARG A 67 6.77 4.47 13.68
C ARG A 67 7.53 3.42 14.46
N ALA A 68 7.50 2.16 14.03
CA ALA A 68 8.13 1.08 14.78
C ALA A 68 8.84 0.12 13.83
N ALA A 69 9.99 -0.39 14.26
CA ALA A 69 10.76 -1.36 13.51
C ALA A 69 10.12 -2.76 13.60
N SER A 70 10.24 -3.53 12.51
CA SER A 70 9.77 -4.90 12.46
C SER A 70 10.91 -5.80 11.98
N PRO A 71 11.33 -6.80 12.77
CA PRO A 71 12.39 -7.73 12.36
C PRO A 71 11.88 -8.74 11.35
N VAL A 72 12.81 -9.44 10.70
CA VAL A 72 12.48 -10.58 9.84
C VAL A 72 11.66 -11.60 10.64
N GLY A 73 10.57 -12.10 10.05
CA GLY A 73 9.65 -13.02 10.69
C GLY A 73 8.49 -12.36 11.41
N ALA A 74 8.56 -11.05 11.67
CA ALA A 74 7.45 -10.33 12.27
C ALA A 74 6.27 -10.26 11.29
N ARG A 75 5.06 -10.26 11.84
CA ARG A 75 3.84 -10.13 11.06
C ARG A 75 3.34 -8.69 11.15
N VAL A 76 3.03 -8.13 10.00
CA VAL A 76 2.50 -6.76 9.90
C VAL A 76 1.13 -6.84 9.24
N ARG A 77 0.13 -6.41 9.96
CA ARG A 77 -1.26 -6.34 9.47
C ARG A 77 -1.50 -4.96 8.92
N VAL A 78 -1.86 -4.91 7.65
CA VAL A 78 -2.17 -3.65 6.97
C VAL A 78 -3.65 -3.60 6.63
N ALA A 79 -4.34 -2.59 7.11
CA ALA A 79 -5.74 -2.33 6.81
C ALA A 79 -5.84 -1.01 6.04
N ALA A 80 -6.61 -0.99 4.96
CA ALA A 80 -6.82 0.20 4.16
C ALA A 80 -8.30 0.43 3.91
N GLU A 81 -8.67 1.69 3.80
CA GLU A 81 -10.04 2.13 3.55
C GLU A 81 -10.05 3.19 2.47
N LEU A 82 -10.98 3.06 1.52
CA LEU A 82 -11.25 4.10 0.53
C LEU A 82 -12.01 5.24 1.22
N ILE A 83 -11.39 6.41 1.30
CA ILE A 83 -11.95 7.56 2.01
C ILE A 83 -12.34 8.71 1.09
N GLU A 84 -11.92 8.71 -0.17
CA GLU A 84 -12.26 9.76 -1.11
C GLU A 84 -12.35 9.19 -2.52
N VAL A 85 -13.39 9.62 -3.25
CA VAL A 85 -13.55 9.36 -4.68
C VAL A 85 -13.82 10.68 -5.37
N ASP A 86 -12.95 11.09 -6.25
CA ASP A 86 -13.09 12.32 -7.03
C ASP A 86 -12.80 12.00 -8.50
N GLY A 87 -13.85 11.63 -9.23
CA GLY A 87 -13.71 11.14 -10.59
C GLY A 87 -12.85 9.87 -10.62
N ARG A 88 -11.72 9.94 -11.30
CA ARG A 88 -10.78 8.83 -11.39
C ARG A 88 -9.75 8.81 -10.27
N ARG A 89 -9.72 9.83 -9.43
CA ARG A 89 -8.79 9.91 -8.30
C ARG A 89 -9.41 9.27 -7.07
N LEU A 90 -8.68 8.36 -6.46
CA LEU A 90 -9.08 7.62 -5.28
C LEU A 90 -8.11 7.92 -4.14
N GLY A 91 -8.65 8.23 -2.96
CA GLY A 91 -7.85 8.45 -1.75
C GLY A 91 -8.11 7.35 -0.74
N PHE A 92 -7.03 6.85 -0.14
CA PHE A 92 -7.07 5.77 0.85
C PHE A 92 -6.34 6.18 2.10
N ARG A 93 -6.83 5.68 3.24
CA ARG A 93 -6.10 5.71 4.51
C ARG A 93 -5.70 4.30 4.86
N PHE A 94 -4.48 4.11 5.36
CA PHE A 94 -4.04 2.80 5.84
C PHE A 94 -3.42 2.89 7.22
N THR A 95 -3.47 1.78 7.94
CA THR A 95 -2.79 1.59 9.23
C THR A 95 -2.14 0.21 9.20
N ALA A 96 -0.90 0.15 9.66
CA ALA A 96 -0.15 -1.09 9.84
C ALA A 96 0.09 -1.33 11.33
N THR A 97 -0.20 -2.54 11.79
CA THR A 97 -0.05 -2.93 13.20
C THR A 97 0.71 -4.24 13.30
N ASP A 98 1.37 -4.47 14.43
CA ASP A 98 2.01 -5.76 14.72
C ASP A 98 1.01 -6.72 15.41
N ASP A 99 1.47 -7.93 15.75
CA ASP A 99 0.62 -8.93 16.40
C ASP A 99 0.13 -8.49 17.79
N GLY A 100 0.85 -7.60 18.46
CA GLY A 100 0.43 -7.04 19.74
C GLY A 100 -0.51 -5.85 19.62
N GLY A 101 -0.83 -5.42 18.39
CA GLY A 101 -1.69 -4.27 18.15
C GLY A 101 -0.96 -2.92 18.18
N ALA A 102 0.37 -2.92 18.34
CA ALA A 102 1.13 -1.68 18.28
C ALA A 102 1.19 -1.16 16.85
N VAL A 103 1.13 0.17 16.69
CA VAL A 103 1.17 0.79 15.38
C VAL A 103 2.60 0.75 14.82
N VAL A 104 2.77 0.08 13.67
CA VAL A 104 4.01 0.03 12.91
C VAL A 104 4.13 1.27 12.03
N GLY A 105 3.02 1.68 11.43
CA GLY A 105 2.98 2.87 10.59
C GLY A 105 1.57 3.16 10.09
N PHE A 106 1.42 4.29 9.42
CA PHE A 106 0.12 4.71 8.87
C PHE A 106 0.33 5.79 7.82
N GLY A 107 -0.70 6.09 7.07
CA GLY A 107 -0.62 7.16 6.09
C GLY A 107 -1.78 7.20 5.12
N LEU A 108 -1.53 7.92 4.03
CA LEU A 108 -2.48 8.15 2.95
C LEU A 108 -1.86 7.72 1.63
N VAL A 109 -2.68 7.17 0.75
CA VAL A 109 -2.28 6.78 -0.60
C VAL A 109 -3.31 7.36 -1.57
N GLU A 110 -2.85 8.05 -2.59
CA GLU A 110 -3.67 8.43 -3.73
C GLU A 110 -3.36 7.52 -4.92
N ARG A 111 -4.42 7.09 -5.59
CA ARG A 111 -4.30 6.29 -6.81
C ARG A 111 -5.23 6.89 -7.87
N VAL A 112 -4.92 6.65 -9.14
CA VAL A 112 -5.75 7.10 -10.25
C VAL A 112 -6.15 5.92 -11.09
N VAL A 113 -7.42 5.81 -11.43
CA VAL A 113 -7.95 4.78 -12.34
C VAL A 113 -7.51 5.12 -13.75
N VAL A 114 -6.88 4.15 -14.42
CA VAL A 114 -6.40 4.30 -15.80
C VAL A 114 -6.84 3.09 -16.61
N ARG A 115 -6.92 3.26 -17.93
CA ARG A 115 -7.06 2.14 -18.85
C ARG A 115 -5.64 1.65 -19.16
N GLY A 116 -5.32 0.44 -18.71
CA GLY A 116 -3.95 -0.09 -18.73
C GLY A 116 -3.29 -0.03 -20.10
N GLU A 117 -3.97 -0.52 -21.15
CA GLU A 117 -3.44 -0.50 -22.51
C GLU A 117 -3.14 0.93 -23.00
N ARG A 118 -4.10 1.83 -22.80
CA ARG A 118 -3.97 3.23 -23.24
C ARG A 118 -2.85 3.91 -22.48
N PHE A 119 -2.76 3.63 -21.17
CA PHE A 119 -1.73 4.20 -20.31
C PHE A 119 -0.34 3.79 -20.81
N LEU A 120 -0.13 2.50 -21.07
CA LEU A 120 1.15 1.99 -21.55
C LEU A 120 1.47 2.46 -22.97
N ALA A 121 0.47 2.60 -23.83
CA ALA A 121 0.66 3.04 -25.21
C ALA A 121 1.27 4.45 -25.29
N ARG A 122 1.02 5.30 -24.29
CA ARG A 122 1.61 6.66 -24.25
C ARG A 122 3.11 6.66 -23.98
N LEU A 123 3.67 5.54 -23.55
CA LEU A 123 5.10 5.41 -23.23
C LEU A 123 5.94 5.01 -24.42
N ARG A 124 5.32 4.79 -25.57
CA ARG A 124 6.00 4.36 -26.80
C ARG A 124 6.33 5.53 -27.72
#